data_8d1925e85e3a31049c53f4ddf27c8f07
#
_entry.id   8d1925e85e3a31049c53f4ddf27c8f07
#
_cell.length_a   1.000
_cell.length_b   1.000
_cell.length_c   1.000
_cell.angle_alpha   90.00
_cell.angle_beta   90.00
_cell.angle_gamma   90.00
#
_symmetry.space_group_name_H-M   'P 1'
#
loop_
_entity.id
_entity.type
_entity.pdbx_description
1 polymer ?
#
loop_
_entity_poly.entity_id
_entity_poly.type
_entity_poly.pdbx_seq_one_letter_code
_entity_poly.pdbx_strand_id
1 'polypeptide(L)'
;MRVFVLVGALVACVHAGLWALSREQTTAPNFRGQLASVSYTPFDGSADPRNGAPTTATQIRDDLKALAPYTRTVRTYSSTHGAEQIPAVANEFGLRVSLGIWLDKDTKRNARE
;
A
#
# COMPACT_ATOMS: atom_id res chain seq x y z
N MET A 1 27.95 -20.33 -39.20
CA MET A 1 27.85 -19.24 -38.19
C MET A 1 26.92 -18.12 -38.60
N ARG A 2 27.10 -17.45 -39.77
CA ARG A 2 26.25 -16.32 -40.22
C ARG A 2 24.76 -16.66 -40.34
N VAL A 3 24.39 -17.85 -40.85
CA VAL A 3 22.99 -18.27 -41.04
C VAL A 3 22.27 -18.42 -39.69
N PHE A 4 22.91 -19.00 -38.68
CA PHE A 4 22.30 -19.14 -37.34
C PHE A 4 22.06 -17.80 -36.66
N VAL A 5 22.95 -16.82 -36.87
CA VAL A 5 22.78 -15.45 -36.36
C VAL A 5 21.58 -14.78 -37.03
N LEU A 6 21.42 -14.92 -38.35
CA LEU A 6 20.30 -14.36 -39.10
C LEU A 6 18.97 -14.98 -38.68
N VAL A 7 18.93 -16.29 -38.53
CA VAL A 7 17.70 -17.00 -38.04
C VAL A 7 17.37 -16.56 -36.63
N GLY A 8 18.35 -16.49 -35.73
CA GLY A 8 18.13 -16.02 -34.36
C GLY A 8 17.60 -14.57 -34.31
N ALA A 9 18.16 -13.68 -35.10
CA ALA A 9 17.71 -12.30 -35.21
C ALA A 9 16.27 -12.21 -35.75
N LEU A 10 15.94 -12.98 -36.78
CA LEU A 10 14.58 -13.03 -37.32
C LEU A 10 13.56 -13.50 -36.27
N VAL A 11 13.86 -14.60 -35.58
CA VAL A 11 12.99 -15.12 -34.51
C VAL A 11 12.80 -14.09 -33.40
N ALA A 12 13.86 -13.42 -32.96
CA ALA A 12 13.77 -12.38 -31.95
C ALA A 12 12.91 -11.19 -32.41
N CYS A 13 13.07 -10.74 -33.66
CA CYS A 13 12.28 -9.63 -34.21
C CYS A 13 10.77 -10.02 -34.31
N VAL A 14 10.47 -11.25 -34.77
CA VAL A 14 9.09 -11.72 -34.84
C VAL A 14 8.45 -11.80 -33.45
N HIS A 15 9.15 -12.35 -32.45
CA HIS A 15 8.63 -12.41 -31.08
C HIS A 15 8.46 -11.03 -30.48
N ALA A 16 9.41 -10.12 -30.63
CA ALA A 16 9.29 -8.75 -30.15
C ALA A 16 8.12 -8.02 -30.82
N GLY A 17 7.91 -8.22 -32.11
CA GLY A 17 6.79 -7.65 -32.85
C GLY A 17 5.44 -8.19 -32.36
N LEU A 18 5.31 -9.50 -32.23
CA LEU A 18 4.09 -10.14 -31.70
C LEU A 18 3.80 -9.68 -30.28
N TRP A 19 4.82 -9.60 -29.42
CA TRP A 19 4.68 -9.11 -28.06
C TRP A 19 4.25 -7.65 -28.00
N ALA A 20 4.83 -6.78 -28.82
CA ALA A 20 4.44 -5.38 -28.91
C ALA A 20 3.00 -5.19 -29.39
N LEU A 21 2.56 -6.00 -30.37
CA LEU A 21 1.18 -5.96 -30.89
C LEU A 21 0.16 -6.56 -29.93
N SER A 22 0.56 -7.54 -29.11
CA SER A 22 -0.33 -8.17 -28.14
C SER A 22 -0.49 -7.38 -26.83
N ARG A 23 0.29 -6.32 -26.61
CA ARG A 23 0.16 -5.44 -25.44
C ARG A 23 -1.00 -4.46 -25.66
N GLU A 24 -2.20 -4.88 -25.36
CA GLU A 24 -3.29 -3.93 -25.15
C GLU A 24 -3.02 -3.14 -23.86
N GLN A 25 -2.74 -1.86 -24.01
CA GLN A 25 -2.70 -0.93 -22.86
C GLN A 25 -4.14 -0.54 -22.51
N THR A 26 -4.78 -1.36 -21.69
CA THR A 26 -6.07 -0.99 -21.13
C THR A 26 -5.83 -0.04 -19.97
N THR A 27 -6.15 1.24 -20.15
CA THR A 27 -6.17 2.20 -19.05
C THR A 27 -7.36 1.89 -18.16
N ALA A 28 -7.09 1.56 -16.90
CA ALA A 28 -8.17 1.36 -15.93
C ALA A 28 -9.00 2.66 -15.81
N PRO A 29 -10.34 2.56 -15.77
CA PRO A 29 -11.18 3.73 -15.60
C PRO A 29 -10.88 4.39 -14.25
N ASN A 30 -10.83 5.72 -14.24
CA ASN A 30 -10.70 6.48 -13.00
C ASN A 30 -11.89 6.18 -12.09
N PHE A 31 -11.60 5.81 -10.86
CA PHE A 31 -12.63 5.63 -9.84
C PHE A 31 -13.26 6.98 -9.49
N ARG A 32 -14.58 7.08 -9.69
CA ARG A 32 -15.36 8.26 -9.34
C ARG A 32 -16.19 7.97 -8.10
N GLY A 33 -15.67 8.31 -6.92
CA GLY A 33 -16.36 8.08 -5.67
C GLY A 33 -15.40 7.87 -4.50
N GLN A 34 -15.96 7.46 -3.35
CA GLN A 34 -15.19 7.08 -2.19
C GLN A 34 -14.96 5.57 -2.16
N LEU A 35 -13.75 5.17 -1.92
CA LEU A 35 -13.39 3.78 -1.65
C LEU A 35 -14.05 3.31 -0.34
N ALA A 36 -14.51 2.07 -0.32
CA ALA A 36 -15.10 1.51 0.89
C ALA A 36 -14.07 1.44 2.04
N SER A 37 -12.82 1.10 1.71
CA SER A 37 -11.70 1.04 2.65
C SER A 37 -10.38 1.15 1.91
N VAL A 38 -9.36 1.69 2.58
CA VAL A 38 -7.96 1.67 2.16
C VAL A 38 -7.09 1.12 3.28
N SER A 39 -6.00 0.45 2.92
CA SER A 39 -4.97 0.07 3.88
C SER A 39 -4.11 1.28 4.21
N TYR A 40 -3.86 1.47 5.49
CA TYR A 40 -3.11 2.60 6.01
C TYR A 40 -2.08 2.17 7.03
N THR A 41 -0.86 2.66 6.87
CA THR A 41 0.23 2.56 7.85
C THR A 41 0.85 3.93 8.00
N PRO A 42 0.97 4.46 9.23
CA PRO A 42 1.47 5.81 9.49
C PRO A 42 3.00 5.89 9.48
N PHE A 43 3.66 5.07 8.68
CA PHE A 43 5.12 5.00 8.63
C PHE A 43 5.60 5.54 7.29
N ASP A 44 6.29 6.67 7.32
CA ASP A 44 6.79 7.40 6.15
C ASP A 44 8.20 6.97 5.68
N GLY A 45 8.65 5.78 6.11
CA GLY A 45 9.98 5.25 5.80
C GLY A 45 11.07 5.71 6.79
N SER A 46 10.86 6.76 7.58
CA SER A 46 11.73 7.16 8.69
C SER A 46 11.36 6.45 10.00
N ALA A 47 10.10 6.06 10.13
CA ALA A 47 9.56 5.30 11.25
C ALA A 47 9.41 3.83 10.87
N ASP A 48 10.29 2.96 11.35
CA ASP A 48 10.13 1.50 11.27
C ASP A 48 9.47 1.01 12.57
N PRO A 49 8.27 0.38 12.51
CA PRO A 49 7.59 -0.14 13.69
C PRO A 49 8.42 -1.17 14.47
N ARG A 50 9.47 -1.71 13.86
CA ARG A 50 10.40 -2.66 14.51
C ARG A 50 11.48 -1.98 15.32
N ASN A 51 11.97 -0.82 14.89
CA ASN A 51 13.16 -0.15 15.47
C ASN A 51 13.06 1.38 15.48
N GLY A 52 12.02 1.96 14.89
CA GLY A 52 11.89 3.41 14.71
C GLY A 52 11.14 4.10 15.86
N ALA A 53 11.11 5.43 15.80
CA ALA A 53 10.27 6.22 16.66
C ALA A 53 8.79 5.91 16.41
N PRO A 54 7.94 5.93 17.45
CA PRO A 54 6.51 5.79 17.27
C PRO A 54 5.96 6.94 16.42
N THR A 55 4.95 6.65 15.61
CA THR A 55 4.24 7.70 14.88
C THR A 55 3.52 8.65 15.86
N THR A 56 3.29 9.88 15.42
CA THR A 56 2.65 10.91 16.23
C THR A 56 1.20 11.14 15.81
N ALA A 57 0.36 11.61 16.72
CA ALA A 57 -1.02 12.02 16.40
C ALA A 57 -1.07 13.11 15.33
N THR A 58 -0.08 13.99 15.26
CA THR A 58 0.00 15.05 14.24
C THR A 58 0.21 14.43 12.84
N GLN A 59 1.17 13.53 12.69
CA GLN A 59 1.40 12.83 11.42
C GLN A 59 0.16 12.04 10.99
N ILE A 60 -0.43 11.26 11.90
CA ILE A 60 -1.68 10.53 11.63
C ILE A 60 -2.79 11.48 11.17
N ARG A 61 -2.92 12.65 11.80
CA ARG A 61 -3.94 13.64 11.46
C ARG A 61 -3.76 14.21 10.06
N ASP A 62 -2.53 14.53 9.68
CA ASP A 62 -2.21 15.05 8.35
C ASP A 62 -2.50 14.00 7.26
N ASP A 63 -2.11 12.76 7.50
CA ASP A 63 -2.38 11.63 6.60
C ASP A 63 -3.88 11.37 6.44
N LEU A 64 -4.62 11.27 7.56
CA LEU A 64 -6.05 10.96 7.54
C LEU A 64 -6.88 12.12 6.97
N LYS A 65 -6.45 13.35 7.18
CA LYS A 65 -7.02 14.52 6.51
C LYS A 65 -6.92 14.43 4.99
N ALA A 66 -5.77 13.97 4.49
CA ALA A 66 -5.56 13.76 3.06
C ALA A 66 -6.38 12.59 2.50
N LEU A 67 -6.60 11.54 3.30
CA LEU A 67 -7.34 10.33 2.91
C LEU A 67 -8.88 10.50 2.99
N ALA A 68 -9.38 11.30 3.91
CA ALA A 68 -10.81 11.42 4.21
C ALA A 68 -11.69 11.73 2.97
N PRO A 69 -11.28 12.53 1.97
CA PRO A 69 -12.08 12.74 0.76
C PRO A 69 -12.26 11.47 -0.09
N TYR A 70 -11.35 10.50 0.01
CA TYR A 70 -11.26 9.36 -0.90
C TYR A 70 -11.76 8.03 -0.33
N THR A 71 -11.92 7.94 0.99
CA THR A 71 -12.34 6.69 1.64
C THR A 71 -13.26 6.92 2.83
N ARG A 72 -14.01 5.89 3.20
CA ARG A 72 -14.86 5.89 4.40
C ARG A 72 -14.26 5.09 5.56
N THR A 73 -13.27 4.27 5.27
CA THR A 73 -12.68 3.38 6.28
C THR A 73 -11.19 3.24 6.01
N VAL A 74 -10.40 3.22 7.06
CA VAL A 74 -8.99 2.83 7.00
C VAL A 74 -8.79 1.50 7.73
N ARG A 75 -7.95 0.63 7.17
CA ARG A 75 -7.53 -0.62 7.79
C ARG A 75 -6.06 -0.52 8.17
N THR A 76 -5.75 -0.79 9.42
CA THR A 76 -4.37 -0.85 9.93
C THR A 76 -3.88 -2.29 10.03
N TYR A 77 -2.59 -2.46 10.32
CA TYR A 77 -1.96 -3.77 10.46
C TYR A 77 -1.35 -4.00 11.84
N SER A 78 -1.31 -2.97 12.68
CA SER A 78 -0.77 -3.01 14.04
C SER A 78 -1.55 -2.05 14.91
N SER A 79 -1.56 -2.31 16.21
CA SER A 79 -2.19 -1.48 17.24
C SER A 79 -1.16 -0.88 18.22
N THR A 80 0.13 -0.92 17.89
CA THR A 80 1.23 -0.43 18.73
C THR A 80 2.06 0.65 18.02
N HIS A 81 3.08 1.19 18.72
CA HIS A 81 4.03 2.18 18.17
C HIS A 81 3.38 3.47 17.65
N GLY A 82 2.34 3.93 18.34
CA GLY A 82 1.58 5.12 17.97
C GLY A 82 0.34 4.82 17.12
N ALA A 83 0.22 3.61 16.52
CA ALA A 83 -0.95 3.22 15.74
C ALA A 83 -2.23 3.11 16.60
N GLU A 84 -2.11 2.92 17.90
CA GLU A 84 -3.20 2.95 18.87
C GLU A 84 -3.95 4.29 18.90
N GLN A 85 -3.34 5.37 18.39
CA GLN A 85 -3.96 6.70 18.30
C GLN A 85 -4.87 6.84 17.07
N ILE A 86 -4.73 5.96 16.06
CA ILE A 86 -5.45 6.06 14.79
C ILE A 86 -6.97 6.13 14.96
N PRO A 87 -7.62 5.30 15.81
CA PRO A 87 -9.08 5.36 15.96
C PRO A 87 -9.58 6.71 16.46
N ALA A 88 -8.87 7.31 17.43
CA ALA A 88 -9.27 8.60 17.99
C ALA A 88 -9.12 9.72 16.94
N VAL A 89 -8.00 9.76 16.21
CA VAL A 89 -7.76 10.75 15.16
C VAL A 89 -8.67 10.54 13.96
N ALA A 90 -8.94 9.30 13.56
CA ALA A 90 -9.84 9.00 12.45
C ALA A 90 -11.27 9.50 12.70
N ASN A 91 -11.71 9.47 13.94
CA ASN A 91 -13.02 9.99 14.35
C ASN A 91 -13.16 11.50 14.10
N GLU A 92 -12.07 12.28 14.15
CA GLU A 92 -12.07 13.71 13.84
C GLU A 92 -12.52 13.98 12.38
N PHE A 93 -12.32 13.01 11.49
CA PHE A 93 -12.64 13.08 10.05
C PHE A 93 -13.85 12.22 9.65
N GLY A 94 -14.54 11.62 10.60
CA GLY A 94 -15.67 10.72 10.33
C GLY A 94 -15.26 9.40 9.65
N LEU A 95 -14.00 9.02 9.74
CA LEU A 95 -13.47 7.79 9.19
C LEU A 95 -13.67 6.64 10.18
N ARG A 96 -14.10 5.49 9.68
CA ARG A 96 -14.13 4.24 10.42
C ARG A 96 -12.75 3.58 10.39
N VAL A 97 -12.44 2.82 11.44
CA VAL A 97 -11.16 2.10 11.52
C VAL A 97 -11.42 0.60 11.68
N SER A 98 -10.78 -0.19 10.83
CA SER A 98 -10.59 -1.63 11.04
C SER A 98 -9.18 -1.82 11.60
N LEU A 99 -9.08 -1.84 12.94
CA LEU A 99 -7.81 -1.97 13.63
C LEU A 99 -7.28 -3.39 13.46
N GLY A 100 -6.08 -3.52 12.89
CA GLY A 100 -5.36 -4.78 12.77
C GLY A 100 -4.39 -4.98 13.93
N ILE A 101 -4.04 -6.23 14.17
CA ILE A 101 -2.99 -6.65 15.07
C ILE A 101 -1.94 -7.43 14.28
N TRP A 102 -0.68 -7.23 14.61
CA TRP A 102 0.43 -7.93 13.95
C TRP A 102 0.97 -9.03 14.85
N LEU A 103 0.70 -10.28 14.47
CA LEU A 103 1.19 -11.44 15.20
C LEU A 103 2.35 -12.09 14.45
N ASP A 104 3.41 -12.40 15.17
CA ASP A 104 4.57 -13.15 14.68
C ASP A 104 5.06 -14.15 15.75
N LYS A 105 6.28 -14.65 15.59
CA LYS A 105 6.90 -15.60 16.53
C LYS A 105 7.38 -14.96 17.85
N ASP A 106 7.43 -13.63 17.95
CA ASP A 106 7.75 -12.92 19.17
C ASP A 106 6.51 -12.75 20.05
N THR A 107 6.34 -13.66 21.01
CA THR A 107 5.19 -13.68 21.92
C THR A 107 5.11 -12.43 22.82
N LYS A 108 6.24 -11.82 23.16
CA LYS A 108 6.27 -10.57 23.96
C LYS A 108 5.76 -9.39 23.14
N ARG A 109 6.06 -9.36 21.85
CA ARG A 109 5.52 -8.38 20.93
C ARG A 109 4.02 -8.61 20.73
N ASN A 110 3.59 -9.85 20.48
CA ASN A 110 2.17 -10.19 20.30
C ASN A 110 1.31 -9.77 21.52
N ALA A 111 1.88 -9.83 22.71
CA ALA A 111 1.18 -9.42 23.94
C ALA A 111 0.97 -7.90 24.05
N ARG A 112 1.66 -7.10 23.25
CA ARG A 112 1.47 -5.64 23.18
C ARG A 112 0.49 -5.20 22.11
N GLU A 113 0.28 -6.04 21.09
CA GLU A 113 -0.72 -5.82 20.06
C GLU A 113 -2.14 -6.06 20.60
#